data_697dc91a7dd1fdca784a2bf5327d2846
#
_entry.id   697dc91a7dd1fdca784a2bf5327d2846
#
_cell.length_a   1.000
_cell.length_b   1.000
_cell.length_c   1.000
_cell.angle_alpha   90.00
_cell.angle_beta   90.00
_cell.angle_gamma   90.00
#
_symmetry.space_group_name_H-M   'P 1'
#
loop_
_entity.id
_entity.type
_entity.pdbx_description
1 polymer ?
#
loop_
_entity_poly.entity_id
_entity_poly.type
_entity_poly.pdbx_seq_one_letter_code
_entity_poly.pdbx_strand_id
1 'polypeptide(L)'
;MKRTFSGLLAAAALVSLSSPVHAAGTYAATQYPIVLAHGLMGWDTAAGIDYWYGITGDLKSNGAKVYTTKVSAVNSSEVRGEQLVQQIQTILAVTGAKKVNLIGHSQGNQSVRYAAAVIPNQVASATSVSGTTGGSPVADIIAGVAPGGSFTNVVLNAVIGGLGQLIDLFSGSPGLPANGNAVLTSLTTSGAANFNRNFPQGVPTTRCAQGAAVVNGVRYYSWSGTGLITSGLDISDYPLAGTALAFKGQPNDGLVGQCDSHLGVVIRSDYALNHLDTINHFFGVTGRVDPVALYRQHANRLKNAGL
;
A
#
# COMPACT_ATOMS: atom_id res chain seq x y z
N MET A 1 66.09 49.85 -27.08
CA MET A 1 65.79 48.57 -26.38
C MET A 1 64.25 48.41 -26.38
N LYS A 2 63.70 47.58 -27.26
CA LYS A 2 62.25 47.29 -27.34
C LYS A 2 62.05 45.91 -26.72
N ARG A 3 61.25 45.82 -25.64
CA ARG A 3 60.85 44.55 -25.03
C ARG A 3 59.45 44.19 -25.56
N THR A 4 59.38 43.10 -26.28
CA THR A 4 58.14 42.45 -26.73
C THR A 4 57.62 41.56 -25.61
N PHE A 5 56.39 41.76 -25.17
CA PHE A 5 55.64 40.89 -24.27
C PHE A 5 54.84 39.90 -25.13
N SER A 6 55.14 38.63 -25.04
CA SER A 6 54.34 37.55 -25.62
C SER A 6 53.34 37.08 -24.58
N GLY A 7 52.07 37.32 -24.84
CA GLY A 7 50.95 36.79 -24.00
C GLY A 7 50.60 35.37 -24.43
N LEU A 8 50.66 34.41 -23.52
CA LEU A 8 50.10 33.08 -23.68
C LEU A 8 48.59 33.15 -23.37
N LEU A 9 47.75 32.89 -24.35
CA LEU A 9 46.32 32.58 -24.12
C LEU A 9 46.22 31.09 -23.77
N ALA A 10 45.81 30.78 -22.54
CA ALA A 10 45.41 29.43 -22.13
C ALA A 10 43.94 29.23 -22.50
N ALA A 11 43.64 28.38 -23.46
CA ALA A 11 42.32 27.94 -23.80
C ALA A 11 41.87 26.84 -22.80
N ALA A 12 40.93 27.15 -21.90
CA ALA A 12 40.31 26.18 -21.02
C ALA A 12 39.25 25.40 -21.82
N ALA A 13 39.49 24.13 -22.11
CA ALA A 13 38.52 23.23 -22.70
C ALA A 13 37.53 22.80 -21.61
N LEU A 14 36.29 23.27 -21.69
CA LEU A 14 35.16 22.77 -20.89
C LEU A 14 34.76 21.39 -21.40
N VAL A 15 35.21 20.35 -20.70
CA VAL A 15 34.71 18.98 -20.92
C VAL A 15 33.32 18.87 -20.27
N SER A 16 32.29 18.94 -21.09
CA SER A 16 30.90 18.67 -20.67
C SER A 16 30.78 17.17 -20.36
N LEU A 17 30.77 16.82 -19.09
CA LEU A 17 30.40 15.47 -18.63
C LEU A 17 28.90 15.31 -18.84
N SER A 18 28.49 14.83 -20.01
CA SER A 18 27.14 14.34 -20.24
C SER A 18 26.97 13.03 -19.48
N SER A 19 26.31 13.08 -18.32
CA SER A 19 25.84 11.85 -17.66
C SER A 19 24.91 11.11 -18.61
N PRO A 20 25.05 9.80 -18.82
CA PRO A 20 24.12 9.06 -19.65
C PRO A 20 22.73 9.15 -19.04
N VAL A 21 21.81 9.83 -19.70
CA VAL A 21 20.38 9.77 -19.39
C VAL A 21 19.95 8.34 -19.74
N HIS A 22 19.84 7.48 -18.75
CA HIS A 22 19.19 6.20 -18.94
C HIS A 22 17.76 6.46 -19.36
N ALA A 23 17.38 6.10 -20.57
CA ALA A 23 15.98 6.14 -20.98
C ALA A 23 15.16 5.29 -20.00
N ALA A 24 14.15 5.89 -19.36
CA ALA A 24 13.26 5.15 -18.48
C ALA A 24 12.66 3.98 -19.25
N GLY A 25 12.64 2.79 -18.63
CA GLY A 25 11.99 1.63 -19.20
C GLY A 25 10.51 1.93 -19.47
N THR A 26 9.88 1.23 -20.39
CA THR A 26 8.45 1.41 -20.68
C THR A 26 7.58 0.29 -20.12
N TYR A 27 8.17 -0.63 -19.35
CA TYR A 27 7.49 -1.82 -18.88
C TYR A 27 6.28 -1.50 -17.99
N ALA A 28 6.41 -0.50 -17.12
CA ALA A 28 5.36 -0.05 -16.18
C ALA A 28 4.67 1.25 -16.65
N ALA A 29 4.86 1.70 -17.90
CA ALA A 29 4.29 2.94 -18.43
C ALA A 29 2.77 2.79 -18.64
N THR A 30 1.99 2.96 -17.57
CA THR A 30 0.52 2.96 -17.58
C THR A 30 -0.04 4.19 -18.28
N GLN A 31 -1.25 4.09 -18.84
CA GLN A 31 -1.95 5.23 -19.46
C GLN A 31 -2.27 6.32 -18.44
N TYR A 32 -2.67 5.92 -17.24
CA TYR A 32 -3.03 6.81 -16.14
C TYR A 32 -1.99 6.74 -15.01
N PRO A 33 -1.76 7.83 -14.27
CA PRO A 33 -0.86 7.81 -13.12
C PRO A 33 -1.26 6.74 -12.09
N ILE A 34 -0.26 6.13 -11.45
CA ILE A 34 -0.45 5.25 -10.30
C ILE A 34 -0.42 6.10 -9.03
N VAL A 35 -1.42 5.94 -8.18
CA VAL A 35 -1.53 6.62 -6.89
C VAL A 35 -1.50 5.57 -5.78
N LEU A 36 -0.54 5.67 -4.88
CA LEU A 36 -0.30 4.75 -3.78
C LEU A 36 -0.88 5.33 -2.49
N ALA A 37 -1.77 4.58 -1.83
CA ALA A 37 -2.43 4.95 -0.58
C ALA A 37 -1.99 4.02 0.55
N HIS A 38 -1.29 4.58 1.55
CA HIS A 38 -0.75 3.85 2.70
C HIS A 38 -1.82 3.30 3.65
N GLY A 39 -1.44 2.31 4.45
CA GLY A 39 -2.26 1.69 5.50
C GLY A 39 -2.35 2.49 6.79
N LEU A 40 -2.82 1.80 7.85
CA LEU A 40 -2.81 2.30 9.22
C LEU A 40 -1.38 2.71 9.61
N MET A 41 -1.26 3.82 10.33
CA MET A 41 0.01 4.41 10.81
C MET A 41 1.03 4.70 9.69
N GLY A 42 0.61 4.64 8.43
CA GLY A 42 1.49 4.90 7.30
C GLY A 42 1.79 6.40 7.11
N TRP A 43 2.77 6.64 6.28
CA TRP A 43 3.28 7.97 5.91
C TRP A 43 3.54 8.01 4.39
N ASP A 44 3.92 9.12 3.84
CA ASP A 44 4.49 9.22 2.48
C ASP A 44 6.00 8.96 2.52
N THR A 45 6.74 9.85 3.21
CA THR A 45 8.17 9.72 3.49
C THR A 45 8.44 10.25 4.90
N ALA A 46 9.05 9.44 5.75
CA ALA A 46 9.45 9.81 7.11
C ALA A 46 10.95 9.61 7.28
N ALA A 47 11.67 10.67 7.70
CA ALA A 47 13.14 10.67 7.86
C ALA A 47 13.90 10.16 6.60
N GLY A 48 13.36 10.41 5.40
CA GLY A 48 13.94 9.94 4.14
C GLY A 48 13.60 8.49 3.77
N ILE A 49 12.73 7.82 4.54
CA ILE A 49 12.30 6.45 4.29
C ILE A 49 10.87 6.48 3.74
N ASP A 50 10.69 5.95 2.53
CA ASP A 50 9.36 5.82 1.92
C ASP A 50 8.58 4.68 2.54
N TYR A 51 7.28 4.87 2.79
CA TYR A 51 6.36 3.78 3.13
C TYR A 51 6.38 2.65 2.07
N TRP A 52 6.56 3.01 0.82
CA TRP A 52 6.66 2.11 -0.33
C TRP A 52 8.13 1.88 -0.69
N TYR A 53 8.89 1.29 0.24
CA TYR A 53 10.35 1.20 0.15
C TYR A 53 10.83 0.55 -1.14
N GLY A 54 11.59 1.32 -1.95
CA GLY A 54 12.09 0.88 -3.26
C GLY A 54 11.05 0.76 -4.38
N ILE A 55 9.75 0.65 -4.04
CA ILE A 55 8.66 0.43 -5.02
C ILE A 55 8.45 1.66 -5.90
N THR A 56 8.38 2.85 -5.31
CA THR A 56 8.16 4.10 -6.05
C THR A 56 9.27 4.38 -7.05
N GLY A 57 10.51 4.16 -6.64
CA GLY A 57 11.71 4.33 -7.48
C GLY A 57 11.74 3.34 -8.64
N ASP A 58 11.45 2.07 -8.37
CA ASP A 58 11.41 1.02 -9.40
C ASP A 58 10.31 1.28 -10.44
N LEU A 59 9.11 1.61 -10.01
CA LEU A 59 8.01 1.93 -10.92
C LEU A 59 8.34 3.12 -11.82
N LYS A 60 8.93 4.20 -11.26
CA LYS A 60 9.35 5.38 -12.03
C LYS A 60 10.44 5.06 -13.04
N SER A 61 11.45 4.28 -12.65
CA SER A 61 12.53 3.86 -13.56
C SER A 61 12.02 2.96 -14.70
N ASN A 62 10.89 2.28 -14.50
CA ASN A 62 10.21 1.48 -15.50
C ASN A 62 9.10 2.23 -16.25
N GLY A 63 9.05 3.56 -16.14
CA GLY A 63 8.21 4.45 -16.95
C GLY A 63 6.85 4.81 -16.37
N ALA A 64 6.51 4.37 -15.15
CA ALA A 64 5.25 4.76 -14.50
C ALA A 64 5.31 6.20 -13.97
N LYS A 65 4.19 6.92 -14.06
CA LYS A 65 3.97 8.16 -13.31
C LYS A 65 3.36 7.77 -11.96
N VAL A 66 4.14 7.91 -10.87
CA VAL A 66 3.76 7.44 -9.53
C VAL A 66 3.67 8.59 -8.56
N TYR A 67 2.58 8.63 -7.81
CA TYR A 67 2.31 9.57 -6.73
C TYR A 67 2.01 8.80 -5.45
N THR A 68 2.61 9.22 -4.35
CA THR A 68 2.27 8.78 -2.99
C THR A 68 1.33 9.80 -2.37
N THR A 69 0.40 9.33 -1.56
CA THR A 69 -0.55 10.20 -0.86
C THR A 69 -0.36 10.12 0.64
N LYS A 70 -0.72 11.20 1.34
CA LYS A 70 -0.64 11.31 2.78
C LYS A 70 -2.03 11.60 3.33
N VAL A 71 -2.63 10.59 3.94
CA VAL A 71 -3.91 10.71 4.66
C VAL A 71 -3.67 10.55 6.16
N SER A 72 -4.67 10.81 6.99
CA SER A 72 -4.57 10.61 8.45
C SER A 72 -4.02 9.22 8.75
N ALA A 73 -2.92 9.14 9.50
CA ALA A 73 -2.29 7.88 9.88
C ALA A 73 -3.25 6.99 10.70
N VAL A 74 -4.09 7.61 11.54
CA VAL A 74 -5.04 6.98 12.45
C VAL A 74 -6.40 7.68 12.35
N ASN A 75 -7.31 7.17 11.50
CA ASN A 75 -8.68 7.69 11.38
C ASN A 75 -9.60 6.66 10.70
N SER A 76 -10.92 6.95 10.62
CA SER A 76 -11.87 6.10 9.89
C SER A 76 -11.51 6.01 8.41
N SER A 77 -11.96 4.94 7.78
CA SER A 77 -11.69 4.68 6.36
C SER A 77 -12.37 5.70 5.45
N GLU A 78 -13.51 6.24 5.85
CA GLU A 78 -14.24 7.27 5.11
C GLU A 78 -13.50 8.62 5.15
N VAL A 79 -13.03 9.06 6.33
CA VAL A 79 -12.24 10.30 6.47
C VAL A 79 -10.96 10.21 5.63
N ARG A 80 -10.25 9.08 5.69
CA ARG A 80 -9.05 8.83 4.88
C ARG A 80 -9.39 8.77 3.39
N GLY A 81 -10.53 8.20 3.05
CA GLY A 81 -11.05 8.14 1.68
C GLY A 81 -11.30 9.52 1.10
N GLU A 82 -11.95 10.41 1.86
CA GLU A 82 -12.22 11.79 1.46
C GLU A 82 -10.91 12.60 1.28
N GLN A 83 -9.96 12.46 2.20
CA GLN A 83 -8.63 13.06 2.05
C GLN A 83 -7.90 12.56 0.79
N LEU A 84 -8.06 11.27 0.45
CA LEU A 84 -7.52 10.70 -0.77
C LEU A 84 -8.18 11.29 -2.02
N VAL A 85 -9.50 11.47 -2.03
CA VAL A 85 -10.25 12.10 -3.13
C VAL A 85 -9.70 13.49 -3.44
N GLN A 86 -9.47 14.33 -2.43
CA GLN A 86 -8.89 15.67 -2.61
C GLN A 86 -7.50 15.64 -3.25
N GLN A 87 -6.65 14.69 -2.84
CA GLN A 87 -5.32 14.52 -3.42
C GLN A 87 -5.38 13.98 -4.86
N ILE A 88 -6.31 13.06 -5.16
CA ILE A 88 -6.54 12.59 -6.52
C ILE A 88 -6.94 13.74 -7.44
N GLN A 89 -7.84 14.62 -7.02
CA GLN A 89 -8.23 15.80 -7.80
C GLN A 89 -7.03 16.72 -8.07
N THR A 90 -6.18 16.93 -7.10
CA THR A 90 -4.93 17.69 -7.27
C THR A 90 -4.00 17.01 -8.29
N ILE A 91 -3.80 15.70 -8.18
CA ILE A 91 -2.96 14.92 -9.11
C ILE A 91 -3.51 15.02 -10.54
N LEU A 92 -4.82 14.88 -10.72
CA LEU A 92 -5.46 15.02 -12.03
C LEU A 92 -5.27 16.42 -12.61
N ALA A 93 -5.41 17.47 -11.79
CA ALA A 93 -5.22 18.86 -12.20
C ALA A 93 -3.78 19.14 -12.66
N VAL A 94 -2.78 18.66 -11.91
CA VAL A 94 -1.37 18.93 -12.26
C VAL A 94 -0.84 18.03 -13.37
N THR A 95 -1.45 16.87 -13.60
CA THR A 95 -1.00 15.93 -14.64
C THR A 95 -1.77 16.07 -15.95
N GLY A 96 -2.95 16.67 -15.93
CA GLY A 96 -3.90 16.68 -17.06
C GLY A 96 -4.50 15.29 -17.36
N ALA A 97 -4.25 14.29 -16.51
CA ALA A 97 -4.79 12.95 -16.69
C ALA A 97 -6.30 12.94 -16.42
N LYS A 98 -7.05 12.09 -17.15
CA LYS A 98 -8.50 11.96 -16.95
C LYS A 98 -8.85 11.04 -15.78
N LYS A 99 -7.98 10.07 -15.48
CA LYS A 99 -8.17 9.05 -14.45
C LYS A 99 -6.86 8.75 -13.75
N VAL A 100 -6.96 8.00 -12.64
CA VAL A 100 -5.81 7.43 -11.91
C VAL A 100 -5.99 5.92 -11.71
N ASN A 101 -4.89 5.19 -11.55
CA ASN A 101 -4.84 3.83 -11.05
C ASN A 101 -4.51 3.86 -9.57
N LEU A 102 -5.40 3.38 -8.71
CA LEU A 102 -5.24 3.39 -7.26
C LEU A 102 -4.68 2.06 -6.77
N ILE A 103 -3.70 2.10 -5.87
CA ILE A 103 -3.20 0.93 -5.15
C ILE A 103 -3.19 1.27 -3.66
N GLY A 104 -3.95 0.51 -2.86
CA GLY A 104 -4.06 0.70 -1.42
C GLY A 104 -3.54 -0.50 -0.66
N HIS A 105 -2.64 -0.26 0.30
CA HIS A 105 -2.14 -1.29 1.21
C HIS A 105 -2.93 -1.28 2.52
N SER A 106 -3.25 -2.48 3.06
CA SER A 106 -3.88 -2.59 4.38
C SER A 106 -5.19 -1.78 4.46
N GLN A 107 -5.37 -0.87 5.43
CA GLN A 107 -6.49 0.08 5.50
C GLN A 107 -6.58 0.99 4.26
N GLY A 108 -5.48 1.23 3.55
CA GLY A 108 -5.48 1.98 2.30
C GLY A 108 -6.39 1.37 1.22
N ASN A 109 -6.64 0.06 1.28
CA ASN A 109 -7.66 -0.60 0.47
C ASN A 109 -9.05 0.05 0.62
N GLN A 110 -9.48 0.31 1.86
CA GLN A 110 -10.78 0.95 2.09
C GLN A 110 -10.78 2.39 1.56
N SER A 111 -9.67 3.13 1.71
CA SER A 111 -9.53 4.49 1.16
C SER A 111 -9.63 4.52 -0.37
N VAL A 112 -8.96 3.60 -1.09
CA VAL A 112 -9.05 3.55 -2.55
C VAL A 112 -10.41 3.08 -3.03
N ARG A 113 -11.10 2.20 -2.30
CA ARG A 113 -12.47 1.77 -2.59
C ARG A 113 -13.48 2.90 -2.40
N TYR A 114 -13.31 3.69 -1.33
CA TYR A 114 -14.10 4.91 -1.11
C TYR A 114 -13.97 5.85 -2.32
N ALA A 115 -12.75 6.22 -2.70
CA ALA A 115 -12.50 7.09 -3.83
C ALA A 115 -13.08 6.51 -5.14
N ALA A 116 -12.90 5.22 -5.40
CA ALA A 116 -13.45 4.55 -6.58
C ALA A 116 -15.00 4.56 -6.62
N ALA A 117 -15.65 4.56 -5.46
CA ALA A 117 -17.11 4.63 -5.37
C ALA A 117 -17.64 6.06 -5.53
N VAL A 118 -16.94 7.06 -4.98
CA VAL A 118 -17.40 8.46 -4.94
C VAL A 118 -17.07 9.20 -6.24
N ILE A 119 -15.90 8.93 -6.84
CA ILE A 119 -15.46 9.55 -8.09
C ILE A 119 -15.12 8.52 -9.19
N PRO A 120 -16.03 7.58 -9.54
CA PRO A 120 -15.72 6.46 -10.44
C PRO A 120 -15.23 6.90 -11.82
N ASN A 121 -15.69 8.05 -12.31
CA ASN A 121 -15.26 8.60 -13.60
C ASN A 121 -13.81 9.07 -13.64
N GLN A 122 -13.18 9.26 -12.46
CA GLN A 122 -11.78 9.69 -12.30
C GLN A 122 -10.85 8.54 -11.88
N VAL A 123 -11.39 7.33 -11.66
CA VAL A 123 -10.64 6.14 -11.29
C VAL A 123 -10.69 5.12 -12.42
N ALA A 124 -9.55 4.61 -12.84
CA ALA A 124 -9.43 3.56 -13.86
C ALA A 124 -9.38 2.17 -13.22
N SER A 125 -8.63 2.04 -12.12
CA SER A 125 -8.57 0.82 -11.33
C SER A 125 -8.39 1.09 -9.85
N ALA A 126 -8.85 0.16 -9.00
CA ALA A 126 -8.63 0.11 -7.56
C ALA A 126 -8.05 -1.26 -7.21
N THR A 127 -6.86 -1.26 -6.63
CA THR A 127 -6.12 -2.47 -6.27
C THR A 127 -5.90 -2.53 -4.78
N SER A 128 -6.21 -3.67 -4.19
CA SER A 128 -6.02 -4.00 -2.78
C SER A 128 -4.76 -4.83 -2.60
N VAL A 129 -3.83 -4.37 -1.78
CA VAL A 129 -2.63 -5.12 -1.37
C VAL A 129 -2.73 -5.43 0.11
N SER A 130 -2.82 -6.72 0.48
CA SER A 130 -3.03 -7.14 1.88
C SER A 130 -4.13 -6.32 2.57
N GLY A 131 -5.19 -6.01 1.83
CA GLY A 131 -6.21 -5.04 2.25
C GLY A 131 -7.26 -5.65 3.17
N THR A 132 -7.80 -4.85 4.07
CA THR A 132 -8.77 -5.22 5.11
C THR A 132 -10.20 -5.27 4.57
N THR A 133 -10.43 -5.98 3.44
CA THR A 133 -11.77 -6.07 2.83
C THR A 133 -12.76 -6.76 3.77
N GLY A 134 -12.37 -7.85 4.43
CA GLY A 134 -13.16 -8.58 5.42
C GLY A 134 -12.93 -8.12 6.86
N GLY A 135 -12.10 -7.10 7.09
CA GLY A 135 -11.66 -6.69 8.42
C GLY A 135 -10.51 -7.56 8.96
N SER A 136 -10.27 -7.46 10.26
CA SER A 136 -9.19 -8.19 10.92
C SER A 136 -9.59 -8.67 12.32
N PRO A 137 -9.45 -9.96 12.62
CA PRO A 137 -9.60 -10.48 13.99
C PRO A 137 -8.64 -9.82 15.00
N VAL A 138 -7.49 -9.33 14.55
CA VAL A 138 -6.56 -8.54 15.39
C VAL A 138 -7.26 -7.27 15.86
N ALA A 139 -7.92 -6.55 14.95
CA ALA A 139 -8.68 -5.35 15.31
C ALA A 139 -9.88 -5.68 16.23
N ASP A 140 -10.55 -6.82 16.04
CA ASP A 140 -11.63 -7.26 16.92
C ASP A 140 -11.13 -7.46 18.37
N ILE A 141 -9.95 -8.07 18.53
CA ILE A 141 -9.32 -8.29 19.84
C ILE A 141 -8.97 -6.95 20.49
N ILE A 142 -8.29 -6.06 19.76
CA ILE A 142 -7.84 -4.78 20.28
C ILE A 142 -9.03 -3.86 20.64
N ALA A 143 -10.09 -3.89 19.84
CA ALA A 143 -11.32 -3.14 20.10
C ALA A 143 -12.19 -3.76 21.22
N GLY A 144 -11.81 -4.94 21.74
CA GLY A 144 -12.59 -5.64 22.77
C GLY A 144 -13.93 -6.17 22.28
N VAL A 145 -14.12 -6.34 20.96
CA VAL A 145 -15.37 -6.82 20.35
C VAL A 145 -15.30 -8.27 19.91
N ALA A 146 -14.18 -8.93 20.11
CA ALA A 146 -14.06 -10.36 19.88
C ALA A 146 -15.03 -11.12 20.79
N PRO A 147 -15.75 -12.18 20.30
CA PRO A 147 -16.69 -12.93 21.12
C PRO A 147 -16.05 -13.44 22.42
N GLY A 148 -16.74 -13.29 23.54
CA GLY A 148 -16.24 -13.70 24.86
C GLY A 148 -15.80 -15.18 24.86
N GLY A 149 -14.64 -15.47 25.45
CA GLY A 149 -14.05 -16.82 25.49
C GLY A 149 -13.46 -17.32 24.16
N SER A 150 -13.46 -16.49 23.10
CA SER A 150 -12.92 -16.89 21.79
C SER A 150 -11.42 -17.13 21.80
N PHE A 151 -10.70 -16.49 22.74
CA PHE A 151 -9.25 -16.53 22.84
C PHE A 151 -8.81 -16.74 24.27
N THR A 152 -7.70 -17.47 24.44
CA THR A 152 -7.04 -17.60 25.75
C THR A 152 -6.27 -16.32 26.09
N ASN A 153 -5.98 -16.10 27.37
CA ASN A 153 -5.15 -14.96 27.80
C ASN A 153 -3.77 -14.97 27.15
N VAL A 154 -3.22 -16.13 26.84
CA VAL A 154 -1.92 -16.27 26.14
C VAL A 154 -2.03 -15.68 24.73
N VAL A 155 -3.09 -16.01 23.99
CA VAL A 155 -3.32 -15.44 22.63
C VAL A 155 -3.58 -13.95 22.70
N LEU A 156 -4.41 -13.49 23.65
CA LEU A 156 -4.68 -12.04 23.81
C LEU A 156 -3.38 -11.25 24.08
N ASN A 157 -2.55 -11.74 25.00
CA ASN A 157 -1.27 -11.10 25.33
C ASN A 157 -0.31 -11.10 24.14
N ALA A 158 -0.24 -12.18 23.37
CA ALA A 158 0.61 -12.27 22.18
C ALA A 158 0.16 -11.30 21.08
N VAL A 159 -1.15 -11.18 20.83
CA VAL A 159 -1.72 -10.26 19.84
C VAL A 159 -1.50 -8.80 20.26
N ILE A 160 -1.78 -8.45 21.51
CA ILE A 160 -1.58 -7.09 22.05
C ILE A 160 -0.09 -6.72 22.02
N GLY A 161 0.78 -7.63 22.47
CA GLY A 161 2.22 -7.42 22.48
C GLY A 161 2.81 -7.28 21.08
N GLY A 162 2.40 -8.14 20.13
CA GLY A 162 2.83 -8.05 18.73
C GLY A 162 2.40 -6.74 18.08
N LEU A 163 1.14 -6.31 18.26
CA LEU A 163 0.70 -5.02 17.74
C LEU A 163 1.43 -3.85 18.41
N GLY A 164 1.69 -3.92 19.73
CA GLY A 164 2.48 -2.91 20.43
C GLY A 164 3.87 -2.72 19.83
N GLN A 165 4.58 -3.82 19.54
CA GLN A 165 5.88 -3.78 18.86
C GLN A 165 5.79 -3.17 17.46
N LEU A 166 4.75 -3.49 16.68
CA LEU A 166 4.54 -2.87 15.36
C LEU A 166 4.26 -1.36 15.49
N ILE A 167 3.48 -0.95 16.49
CA ILE A 167 3.23 0.48 16.76
C ILE A 167 4.55 1.20 17.09
N ASP A 168 5.40 0.62 17.91
CA ASP A 168 6.69 1.20 18.27
C ASP A 168 7.61 1.37 17.04
N LEU A 169 7.59 0.43 16.10
CA LEU A 169 8.34 0.51 14.85
C LEU A 169 7.87 1.67 13.93
N PHE A 170 6.59 2.02 13.98
CA PHE A 170 5.97 3.06 13.13
C PHE A 170 5.73 4.38 13.84
N SER A 171 6.01 4.49 15.15
CA SER A 171 5.76 5.72 15.90
C SER A 171 6.71 6.85 15.45
N GLY A 172 6.18 7.80 14.72
CA GLY A 172 6.95 8.95 14.21
C GLY A 172 6.26 9.85 13.19
N SER A 173 4.98 9.64 12.89
CA SER A 173 4.26 10.46 11.88
C SER A 173 3.40 11.55 12.52
N PRO A 174 3.86 12.82 12.62
CA PRO A 174 3.04 13.93 13.09
C PRO A 174 2.21 14.59 11.98
N GLY A 175 1.06 15.17 12.30
CA GLY A 175 0.52 16.31 11.60
C GLY A 175 -0.86 16.20 10.96
N LEU A 176 -1.56 15.08 11.01
CA LEU A 176 -2.97 14.98 10.56
C LEU A 176 -3.87 14.51 11.71
N PRO A 177 -5.20 14.86 11.70
CA PRO A 177 -6.11 14.49 12.78
C PRO A 177 -6.10 12.98 13.04
N ALA A 178 -5.93 12.58 14.30
CA ALA A 178 -5.92 11.19 14.72
C ALA A 178 -7.19 10.86 15.51
N ASN A 179 -7.79 9.70 15.24
CA ASN A 179 -8.91 9.15 15.99
C ASN A 179 -8.77 7.62 16.11
N GLY A 180 -8.17 7.17 17.22
CA GLY A 180 -7.90 5.76 17.47
C GLY A 180 -9.16 4.88 17.53
N ASN A 181 -10.25 5.37 18.11
CA ASN A 181 -11.51 4.61 18.16
C ASN A 181 -12.12 4.44 16.77
N ALA A 182 -12.07 5.49 15.93
CA ALA A 182 -12.62 5.43 14.59
C ALA A 182 -11.85 4.46 13.70
N VAL A 183 -10.52 4.39 13.80
CA VAL A 183 -9.71 3.44 13.01
C VAL A 183 -9.96 2.01 13.46
N LEU A 184 -9.97 1.75 14.77
CA LEU A 184 -10.25 0.40 15.28
C LEU A 184 -11.63 -0.07 14.82
N THR A 185 -12.67 0.78 14.98
CA THR A 185 -14.03 0.47 14.51
C THR A 185 -14.05 0.14 13.01
N SER A 186 -13.31 0.89 12.18
CA SER A 186 -13.26 0.65 10.73
C SER A 186 -12.59 -0.68 10.35
N LEU A 187 -11.62 -1.14 11.15
CA LEU A 187 -10.82 -2.33 10.85
C LEU A 187 -11.36 -3.62 11.46
N THR A 188 -12.32 -3.56 12.39
CA THR A 188 -13.00 -4.75 12.91
C THR A 188 -13.75 -5.47 11.79
N THR A 189 -14.04 -6.77 11.99
CA THR A 189 -14.84 -7.54 11.04
C THR A 189 -16.23 -6.93 10.83
N SER A 190 -16.85 -6.42 11.90
CA SER A 190 -18.15 -5.73 11.81
C SER A 190 -18.05 -4.36 11.13
N GLY A 191 -16.99 -3.60 11.37
CA GLY A 191 -16.72 -2.32 10.72
C GLY A 191 -16.48 -2.47 9.23
N ALA A 192 -15.66 -3.46 8.84
CA ALA A 192 -15.46 -3.79 7.43
C ALA A 192 -16.76 -4.24 6.74
N ALA A 193 -17.59 -5.04 7.41
CA ALA A 193 -18.90 -5.41 6.89
C ALA A 193 -19.82 -4.18 6.70
N ASN A 194 -19.76 -3.21 7.60
CA ASN A 194 -20.46 -1.93 7.47
C ASN A 194 -19.97 -1.14 6.24
N PHE A 195 -18.65 -0.99 6.12
CA PHE A 195 -18.01 -0.34 4.99
C PHE A 195 -18.40 -1.03 3.67
N ASN A 196 -18.41 -2.37 3.63
CA ASN A 196 -18.78 -3.14 2.45
C ASN A 196 -20.26 -2.96 2.04
N ARG A 197 -21.16 -2.72 2.98
CA ARG A 197 -22.57 -2.38 2.64
C ARG A 197 -22.69 -1.03 1.93
N ASN A 198 -21.89 -0.05 2.34
CA ASN A 198 -21.89 1.28 1.75
C ASN A 198 -21.09 1.34 0.43
N PHE A 199 -20.02 0.55 0.34
CA PHE A 199 -19.09 0.52 -0.79
C PHE A 199 -18.87 -0.92 -1.28
N PRO A 200 -19.88 -1.55 -1.91
CA PRO A 200 -19.86 -2.99 -2.26
C PRO A 200 -19.03 -3.32 -3.49
N GLN A 201 -18.52 -2.31 -4.22
CA GLN A 201 -17.85 -2.51 -5.51
C GLN A 201 -16.61 -3.39 -5.36
N GLY A 202 -16.57 -4.47 -6.11
CA GLY A 202 -15.46 -5.43 -6.12
C GLY A 202 -15.40 -6.36 -4.90
N VAL A 203 -16.29 -6.21 -3.91
CA VAL A 203 -16.34 -7.11 -2.74
C VAL A 203 -16.86 -8.49 -3.15
N PRO A 204 -16.19 -9.60 -2.74
CA PRO A 204 -16.73 -10.94 -2.96
C PRO A 204 -18.05 -11.15 -2.24
N THR A 205 -18.99 -11.84 -2.88
CA THR A 205 -20.29 -12.19 -2.30
C THR A 205 -20.21 -13.39 -1.34
N THR A 206 -19.17 -14.20 -1.50
CA THR A 206 -18.86 -15.34 -0.61
C THR A 206 -17.39 -15.27 -0.21
N ARG A 207 -17.10 -15.69 1.03
CA ARG A 207 -15.73 -15.70 1.57
C ARG A 207 -14.80 -16.54 0.67
N CYS A 208 -13.58 -16.11 0.45
CA CYS A 208 -12.57 -16.72 -0.41
C CYS A 208 -12.87 -16.68 -1.92
N ALA A 209 -13.98 -16.13 -2.36
CA ALA A 209 -14.27 -15.96 -3.78
C ALA A 209 -13.55 -14.71 -4.37
N GLN A 210 -13.66 -14.56 -5.68
CA GLN A 210 -13.36 -13.30 -6.35
C GLN A 210 -14.57 -12.38 -6.32
N GLY A 211 -14.32 -11.08 -6.31
CA GLY A 211 -15.35 -10.07 -6.49
C GLY A 211 -15.58 -9.71 -7.96
N ALA A 212 -16.50 -8.79 -8.23
CA ALA A 212 -16.73 -8.27 -9.56
C ALA A 212 -15.47 -7.58 -10.10
N ALA A 213 -15.01 -7.99 -11.28
CA ALA A 213 -13.80 -7.48 -11.90
C ALA A 213 -13.93 -6.01 -12.34
N VAL A 214 -15.14 -5.58 -12.73
CA VAL A 214 -15.44 -4.22 -13.19
C VAL A 214 -16.78 -3.78 -12.62
N VAL A 215 -16.81 -2.61 -11.98
CA VAL A 215 -18.03 -1.96 -11.51
C VAL A 215 -17.92 -0.47 -11.80
N ASN A 216 -18.96 0.13 -12.40
CA ASN A 216 -19.01 1.55 -12.77
C ASN A 216 -17.80 2.01 -13.62
N GLY A 217 -17.25 1.12 -14.47
CA GLY A 217 -16.10 1.41 -15.29
C GLY A 217 -14.74 1.37 -14.57
N VAL A 218 -14.72 1.06 -13.27
CA VAL A 218 -13.49 0.86 -12.47
C VAL A 218 -13.15 -0.63 -12.43
N ARG A 219 -11.88 -0.98 -12.66
CA ARG A 219 -11.39 -2.36 -12.53
C ARG A 219 -10.85 -2.60 -11.12
N TYR A 220 -11.23 -3.74 -10.52
CA TYR A 220 -10.85 -4.11 -9.17
C TYR A 220 -9.90 -5.32 -9.16
N TYR A 221 -8.82 -5.21 -8.39
CA TYR A 221 -7.80 -6.25 -8.25
C TYR A 221 -7.39 -6.40 -6.79
N SER A 222 -6.85 -7.59 -6.44
CA SER A 222 -6.17 -7.78 -5.15
C SER A 222 -5.01 -8.77 -5.25
N TRP A 223 -4.06 -8.61 -4.33
CA TRP A 223 -3.11 -9.66 -3.95
C TRP A 223 -2.73 -9.52 -2.48
N SER A 224 -2.25 -10.61 -1.87
CA SER A 224 -1.80 -10.65 -0.49
C SER A 224 -0.81 -11.76 -0.24
N GLY A 225 -0.26 -11.82 0.97
CA GLY A 225 0.62 -12.87 1.44
C GLY A 225 0.00 -13.73 2.52
N THR A 226 0.70 -14.83 2.84
CA THR A 226 0.41 -15.70 3.98
C THR A 226 1.70 -16.15 4.68
N GLY A 227 2.83 -15.51 4.39
CA GLY A 227 4.08 -15.68 5.10
C GLY A 227 4.04 -15.00 6.45
N LEU A 228 4.64 -15.58 7.48
CA LEU A 228 4.75 -14.96 8.81
C LEU A 228 6.21 -14.71 9.16
N ILE A 229 7.04 -15.75 9.09
CA ILE A 229 8.49 -15.67 9.22
C ILE A 229 9.07 -15.87 7.83
N THR A 230 9.46 -14.80 7.16
CA THR A 230 9.84 -14.84 5.75
C THR A 230 11.35 -14.85 5.53
N SER A 231 12.10 -14.12 6.34
CA SER A 231 13.57 -14.08 6.26
C SER A 231 14.25 -14.46 7.59
N GLY A 232 13.56 -14.35 8.73
CA GLY A 232 14.13 -14.49 10.07
C GLY A 232 15.06 -13.33 10.47
N LEU A 233 15.43 -12.46 9.54
CA LEU A 233 16.19 -11.22 9.77
C LEU A 233 15.30 -9.98 9.74
N ASP A 234 14.07 -10.12 9.25
CA ASP A 234 13.08 -9.05 9.29
C ASP A 234 12.56 -8.89 10.72
N ILE A 235 12.72 -7.69 11.25
CA ILE A 235 12.28 -7.35 12.62
C ILE A 235 10.76 -7.40 12.77
N SER A 236 10.00 -7.36 11.68
CA SER A 236 8.53 -7.47 11.67
C SER A 236 8.01 -8.91 11.72
N ASP A 237 8.82 -9.90 11.36
CA ASP A 237 8.43 -11.32 11.31
C ASP A 237 7.86 -11.80 12.66
N TYR A 238 8.54 -11.51 13.76
CA TYR A 238 8.16 -12.01 15.08
C TYR A 238 6.88 -11.36 15.64
N PRO A 239 6.71 -10.02 15.63
CA PRO A 239 5.47 -9.40 16.07
C PRO A 239 4.28 -9.82 15.19
N LEU A 240 4.46 -9.97 13.87
CA LEU A 240 3.41 -10.46 12.97
C LEU A 240 3.05 -11.93 13.23
N ALA A 241 4.03 -12.78 13.57
CA ALA A 241 3.74 -14.14 14.02
C ALA A 241 2.92 -14.16 15.33
N GLY A 242 3.15 -13.20 16.24
CA GLY A 242 2.36 -13.02 17.45
C GLY A 242 0.91 -12.63 17.15
N THR A 243 0.69 -11.64 16.29
CA THR A 243 -0.67 -11.20 15.90
C THR A 243 -1.39 -12.25 15.07
N ALA A 244 -0.68 -13.10 14.31
CA ALA A 244 -1.24 -14.20 13.53
C ALA A 244 -2.05 -15.21 14.34
N LEU A 245 -1.81 -15.31 15.65
CA LEU A 245 -2.57 -16.19 16.54
C LEU A 245 -4.06 -15.83 16.61
N ALA A 246 -4.43 -14.58 16.28
CA ALA A 246 -5.82 -14.14 16.19
C ALA A 246 -6.61 -14.91 15.10
N PHE A 247 -5.94 -15.47 14.12
CA PHE A 247 -6.58 -16.15 12.98
C PHE A 247 -6.86 -17.62 13.21
N LYS A 248 -6.50 -18.19 14.39
CA LYS A 248 -6.81 -19.58 14.77
C LYS A 248 -6.35 -20.62 13.73
N GLY A 249 -5.16 -20.43 13.16
CA GLY A 249 -4.58 -21.31 12.15
C GLY A 249 -5.08 -21.08 10.72
N GLN A 250 -5.97 -20.13 10.48
CA GLN A 250 -6.33 -19.73 9.12
C GLN A 250 -5.13 -19.02 8.44
N PRO A 251 -4.89 -19.24 7.14
CA PRO A 251 -3.85 -18.54 6.41
C PRO A 251 -4.01 -17.00 6.50
N ASN A 252 -2.92 -16.31 6.84
CA ASN A 252 -2.91 -14.87 7.06
C ASN A 252 -1.48 -14.33 6.90
N ASP A 253 -1.35 -13.01 6.80
CA ASP A 253 -0.08 -12.29 6.70
C ASP A 253 0.39 -11.66 8.02
N GLY A 254 -0.25 -12.02 9.13
CA GLY A 254 -0.05 -11.46 10.47
C GLY A 254 -1.11 -10.46 10.88
N LEU A 255 -1.68 -9.67 9.97
CA LEU A 255 -2.71 -8.67 10.27
C LEU A 255 -4.01 -8.86 9.49
N VAL A 256 -3.99 -9.53 8.34
CA VAL A 256 -5.16 -9.75 7.48
C VAL A 256 -5.22 -11.23 7.06
N GLY A 257 -6.41 -11.80 7.12
CA GLY A 257 -6.66 -13.16 6.64
C GLY A 257 -6.59 -13.24 5.11
N GLN A 258 -6.09 -14.37 4.59
CA GLN A 258 -5.98 -14.61 3.16
C GLN A 258 -7.27 -14.26 2.42
N CYS A 259 -8.39 -14.86 2.84
CA CYS A 259 -9.69 -14.64 2.20
C CYS A 259 -10.28 -13.25 2.50
N ASP A 260 -9.90 -12.65 3.61
CA ASP A 260 -10.39 -11.32 4.03
C ASP A 260 -9.69 -10.18 3.28
N SER A 261 -8.63 -10.49 2.51
CA SER A 261 -7.92 -9.55 1.63
C SER A 261 -8.51 -9.48 0.21
N HIS A 262 -9.40 -10.38 -0.17
CA HIS A 262 -9.89 -10.50 -1.55
C HIS A 262 -10.74 -9.30 -1.97
N LEU A 263 -10.47 -8.80 -3.19
CA LEU A 263 -11.21 -7.74 -3.86
C LEU A 263 -11.11 -7.92 -5.37
N GLY A 264 -12.23 -7.82 -6.11
CA GLY A 264 -12.23 -7.93 -7.56
C GLY A 264 -11.57 -9.22 -8.05
N VAL A 265 -10.70 -9.09 -9.05
CA VAL A 265 -9.85 -10.18 -9.54
C VAL A 265 -8.72 -10.43 -8.54
N VAL A 266 -8.73 -11.59 -7.92
CA VAL A 266 -7.64 -12.03 -7.04
C VAL A 266 -6.49 -12.52 -7.90
N ILE A 267 -5.41 -11.75 -7.96
CA ILE A 267 -4.22 -12.08 -8.74
C ILE A 267 -3.53 -13.30 -8.11
N ARG A 268 -3.30 -13.19 -6.80
CA ARG A 268 -2.80 -14.22 -5.92
C ARG A 268 -2.93 -13.78 -4.47
N SER A 269 -3.25 -14.68 -3.55
CA SER A 269 -3.46 -14.37 -2.13
C SER A 269 -2.61 -15.19 -1.16
N ASP A 270 -1.61 -15.92 -1.67
CA ASP A 270 -0.75 -16.82 -0.90
C ASP A 270 0.74 -16.61 -1.20
N TYR A 271 1.16 -15.37 -1.47
CA TYR A 271 2.58 -15.09 -1.56
C TYR A 271 3.26 -15.39 -0.22
N ALA A 272 4.51 -15.89 -0.27
CA ALA A 272 5.32 -16.06 0.94
C ALA A 272 5.85 -14.69 1.42
N LEU A 273 4.93 -13.81 1.80
CA LEU A 273 5.15 -12.44 2.29
C LEU A 273 4.29 -12.24 3.53
N ASN A 274 4.84 -11.58 4.55
CA ASN A 274 4.07 -11.06 5.67
C ASN A 274 3.41 -9.72 5.29
N HIS A 275 2.64 -9.13 6.19
CA HIS A 275 1.90 -7.90 5.94
C HIS A 275 2.80 -6.73 5.52
N LEU A 276 3.98 -6.59 6.13
CA LEU A 276 4.91 -5.51 5.87
C LEU A 276 5.84 -5.80 4.70
N ASP A 277 6.17 -7.06 4.43
CA ASP A 277 6.86 -7.46 3.21
C ASP A 277 6.12 -6.99 1.96
N THR A 278 4.78 -6.97 1.98
CA THR A 278 3.99 -6.54 0.81
C THR A 278 4.23 -5.09 0.40
N ILE A 279 4.85 -4.29 1.25
CA ILE A 279 5.34 -2.93 0.95
C ILE A 279 6.86 -2.81 1.03
N ASN A 280 7.55 -3.95 1.03
CA ASN A 280 9.01 -4.07 1.07
C ASN A 280 9.65 -3.54 2.37
N HIS A 281 8.93 -3.58 3.49
CA HIS A 281 9.44 -3.25 4.81
C HIS A 281 9.73 -4.50 5.66
N PHE A 282 10.82 -4.44 6.52
CA PHE A 282 11.67 -3.25 6.71
C PHE A 282 12.90 -3.30 5.79
N PHE A 283 13.15 -2.19 5.10
CA PHE A 283 14.37 -1.93 4.32
C PHE A 283 14.69 -2.97 3.23
N GLY A 284 13.66 -3.64 2.70
CA GLY A 284 13.82 -4.65 1.67
C GLY A 284 14.31 -6.00 2.21
N VAL A 285 14.29 -6.21 3.53
CA VAL A 285 14.61 -7.51 4.14
C VAL A 285 13.37 -8.39 4.04
N THR A 286 13.21 -9.07 2.94
CA THR A 286 12.09 -9.98 2.65
C THR A 286 12.62 -11.39 2.37
N GLY A 287 11.72 -12.35 2.23
CA GLY A 287 12.07 -13.73 1.89
C GLY A 287 12.39 -13.95 0.40
N ARG A 288 11.84 -15.02 -0.17
CA ARG A 288 12.11 -15.43 -1.57
C ARG A 288 11.30 -14.64 -2.60
N VAL A 289 10.26 -13.94 -2.18
CA VAL A 289 9.39 -13.17 -3.08
C VAL A 289 9.85 -11.72 -3.08
N ASP A 290 10.08 -11.16 -4.25
CA ASP A 290 10.41 -9.76 -4.42
C ASP A 290 9.12 -8.92 -4.56
N PRO A 291 8.70 -8.18 -3.51
CA PRO A 291 7.49 -7.38 -3.57
C PRO A 291 7.60 -6.24 -4.59
N VAL A 292 8.78 -5.65 -4.79
CA VAL A 292 9.00 -4.58 -5.78
C VAL A 292 8.66 -5.08 -7.19
N ALA A 293 9.08 -6.31 -7.51
CA ALA A 293 8.74 -6.94 -8.78
C ALA A 293 7.22 -7.18 -8.94
N LEU A 294 6.49 -7.47 -7.85
CA LEU A 294 5.04 -7.64 -7.90
C LEU A 294 4.32 -6.36 -8.31
N TYR A 295 4.71 -5.20 -7.76
CA TYR A 295 4.17 -3.90 -8.17
C TYR A 295 4.50 -3.58 -9.62
N ARG A 296 5.72 -3.82 -10.06
CA ARG A 296 6.13 -3.62 -11.45
C ARG A 296 5.35 -4.51 -12.41
N GLN A 297 5.15 -5.78 -12.08
CA GLN A 297 4.31 -6.71 -12.86
C GLN A 297 2.85 -6.27 -12.88
N HIS A 298 2.34 -5.74 -11.78
CA HIS A 298 0.98 -5.22 -11.74
C HIS A 298 0.83 -3.95 -12.58
N ALA A 299 1.78 -3.02 -12.53
CA ALA A 299 1.80 -1.85 -13.42
C ALA A 299 1.78 -2.27 -14.90
N ASN A 300 2.57 -3.30 -15.27
CA ASN A 300 2.52 -3.87 -16.61
C ASN A 300 1.16 -4.48 -16.95
N ARG A 301 0.51 -5.16 -16.00
CA ARG A 301 -0.87 -5.67 -16.16
C ARG A 301 -1.85 -4.53 -16.43
N LEU A 302 -1.77 -3.42 -15.69
CA LEU A 302 -2.60 -2.24 -15.91
C LEU A 302 -2.33 -1.62 -17.29
N LYS A 303 -1.05 -1.45 -17.66
CA LYS A 303 -0.65 -0.98 -19.00
C LYS A 303 -1.27 -1.82 -20.12
N ASN A 304 -1.15 -3.15 -20.03
CA ASN A 304 -1.68 -4.07 -21.04
C ASN A 304 -3.21 -4.09 -21.08
N ALA A 305 -3.86 -3.65 -20.01
CA ALA A 305 -5.31 -3.45 -19.94
C ALA A 305 -5.77 -2.07 -20.46
N GLY A 306 -4.83 -1.21 -20.92
CA GLY A 306 -5.13 0.14 -21.39
C GLY A 306 -5.41 1.13 -20.25
N LEU A 307 -4.88 0.90 -19.06
CA LEU A 307 -5.14 1.71 -17.87
C LEU A 307 -3.96 2.57 -17.44
#